data_380cbc98b5a836f5d7e42c25f3a2b08b
#
_entry.id   380cbc98b5a836f5d7e42c25f3a2b08b
#
_cell.length_a   1.000
_cell.length_b   1.000
_cell.length_c   1.000
_cell.angle_alpha   90.00
_cell.angle_beta   90.00
_cell.angle_gamma   90.00
#
_symmetry.space_group_name_H-M   'P 1'
#
loop_
_entity.id
_entity.type
_entity.pdbx_description
1 polymer ?
#
loop_
_entity_poly.entity_id
_entity_poly.type
_entity_poly.pdbx_seq_one_letter_code
_entity_poly.pdbx_strand_id
1 'polypeptide(L)'
;MTVLVTGSSGHLGEALMRTLRASGRAALGLDIIPGLFTDAIGSIADRALVARSLQGVDAVLHVATLHKPHVATHAPEAFLETNVRGTLILLEEAVRARVLAFVMTSTTSTFGDALKPPQGQPAAWVHEGVAPVPKNIYGVTKTAAEDICQLFHRNERLASVVLRTSRFFPEEDDDPAARKSYADDNTKANEYLFRRVAIEDVVDAHLLAIERASAIGFGKYIISATTPFLPADCAALRVDAPAVVSLRAPGWEDEYARRGWRMFPSIDRVYDNALARRDLGWRPSTDMDTAIRKTIAFYVNQEGFGTRAAAMAAGI
;
A
#
# COMPACT_ATOMS: atom_id res chain seq x y z
N MET A 1 -20.02 8.94 11.59
CA MET A 1 -19.13 7.77 11.56
C MET A 1 -17.77 8.19 12.08
N THR A 2 -17.34 7.58 13.18
CA THR A 2 -16.02 7.80 13.79
C THR A 2 -15.06 6.71 13.32
N VAL A 3 -13.88 7.09 12.85
CA VAL A 3 -12.88 6.16 12.30
C VAL A 3 -11.65 6.11 13.18
N LEU A 4 -11.21 4.92 13.60
CA LEU A 4 -9.92 4.70 14.23
C LEU A 4 -8.88 4.40 13.16
N VAL A 5 -7.78 5.16 13.13
CA VAL A 5 -6.61 4.91 12.27
C VAL A 5 -5.45 4.44 13.14
N THR A 6 -5.03 3.19 13.01
CA THR A 6 -3.82 2.71 13.68
C THR A 6 -2.59 2.96 12.80
N GLY A 7 -1.44 3.26 13.39
CA GLY A 7 -0.27 3.69 12.63
C GLY A 7 -0.39 5.14 12.13
N SER A 8 -1.05 6.00 12.91
CA SER A 8 -1.46 7.36 12.53
C SER A 8 -0.30 8.34 12.32
N SER A 9 0.88 8.05 12.86
CA SER A 9 2.12 8.83 12.62
C SER A 9 2.97 8.31 11.46
N GLY A 10 2.58 7.17 10.85
CA GLY A 10 3.22 6.65 9.65
C GLY A 10 2.74 7.37 8.38
N HIS A 11 3.49 7.22 7.28
CA HIS A 11 3.23 7.91 6.01
C HIS A 11 1.77 7.78 5.51
N LEU A 12 1.23 6.57 5.44
CA LEU A 12 -0.17 6.36 5.05
C LEU A 12 -1.16 6.77 6.15
N GLY A 13 -0.85 6.46 7.42
CA GLY A 13 -1.71 6.80 8.53
C GLY A 13 -1.93 8.31 8.66
N GLU A 14 -0.87 9.11 8.53
CA GLU A 14 -0.96 10.57 8.53
C GLU A 14 -1.80 11.07 7.34
N ALA A 15 -1.60 10.53 6.13
CA ALA A 15 -2.37 10.92 4.95
C ALA A 15 -3.87 10.64 5.13
N LEU A 16 -4.22 9.48 5.70
CA LEU A 16 -5.61 9.12 6.05
C LEU A 16 -6.20 10.06 7.10
N MET A 17 -5.47 10.34 8.18
CA MET A 17 -5.91 11.26 9.23
C MET A 17 -6.14 12.67 8.70
N ARG A 18 -5.23 13.20 7.87
CA ARG A 18 -5.38 14.50 7.21
C ARG A 18 -6.66 14.54 6.36
N THR A 19 -6.86 13.54 5.52
CA THR A 19 -8.02 13.47 4.61
C THR A 19 -9.33 13.34 5.38
N LEU A 20 -9.39 12.48 6.40
CA LEU A 20 -10.59 12.31 7.23
C LEU A 20 -10.95 13.60 7.96
N ARG A 21 -9.98 14.25 8.63
CA ARG A 21 -10.22 15.50 9.36
C ARG A 21 -10.56 16.66 8.42
N ALA A 22 -9.89 16.78 7.27
CA ALA A 22 -10.20 17.79 6.27
C ALA A 22 -11.60 17.65 5.67
N SER A 23 -12.12 16.41 5.57
CA SER A 23 -13.50 16.15 5.12
C SER A 23 -14.55 16.25 6.24
N GLY A 24 -14.17 16.70 7.45
CA GLY A 24 -15.08 16.82 8.59
C GLY A 24 -15.49 15.48 9.22
N ARG A 25 -14.85 14.37 8.87
CA ARG A 25 -15.09 13.06 9.49
C ARG A 25 -14.38 12.98 10.84
N ALA A 26 -15.06 12.47 11.87
CA ALA A 26 -14.43 12.19 13.15
C ALA A 26 -13.39 11.07 13.01
N ALA A 27 -12.13 11.34 13.36
CA ALA A 27 -11.04 10.40 13.27
C ALA A 27 -10.16 10.44 14.52
N LEU A 28 -9.82 9.25 15.03
CA LEU A 28 -8.92 9.03 16.15
C LEU A 28 -7.67 8.31 15.65
N GLY A 29 -6.49 8.80 16.04
CA GLY A 29 -5.21 8.19 15.69
C GLY A 29 -4.63 7.40 16.86
N LEU A 30 -4.17 6.17 16.60
CA LEU A 30 -3.42 5.35 17.54
C LEU A 30 -2.06 4.99 16.94
N ASP A 31 -0.98 5.33 17.64
CA ASP A 31 0.38 4.99 17.23
C ASP A 31 1.30 4.82 18.45
N ILE A 32 2.42 4.12 18.27
CA ILE A 32 3.49 4.06 19.29
C ILE A 32 4.31 5.35 19.32
N ILE A 33 4.27 6.14 18.24
CA ILE A 33 5.00 7.40 18.09
C ILE A 33 4.04 8.56 18.33
N PRO A 34 4.36 9.51 19.23
CA PRO A 34 3.58 10.74 19.36
C PRO A 34 3.70 11.58 18.08
N GLY A 35 2.59 12.18 17.66
CA GLY A 35 2.53 12.99 16.45
C GLY A 35 1.28 13.85 16.42
N LEU A 36 1.20 14.76 15.43
CA LEU A 36 0.06 15.68 15.25
C LEU A 36 -1.29 14.96 15.10
N PHE A 37 -1.26 13.73 14.60
CA PHE A 37 -2.42 12.90 14.33
C PHE A 37 -2.53 11.68 15.25
N THR A 38 -1.78 11.64 16.37
CA THR A 38 -1.84 10.56 17.37
C THR A 38 -2.60 11.04 18.60
N ASP A 39 -3.82 10.55 18.77
CA ASP A 39 -4.68 10.86 19.90
C ASP A 39 -4.45 9.87 21.06
N ALA A 40 -4.06 8.62 20.75
CA ALA A 40 -3.71 7.57 21.71
C ALA A 40 -2.31 7.03 21.43
N ILE A 41 -1.41 7.11 22.41
CA ILE A 41 -0.02 6.67 22.27
C ILE A 41 0.14 5.28 22.89
N GLY A 42 0.58 4.32 22.09
CA GLY A 42 0.92 2.96 22.52
C GLY A 42 0.75 1.90 21.45
N SER A 43 1.02 0.67 21.83
CA SER A 43 1.02 -0.48 20.91
C SER A 43 -0.38 -1.02 20.67
N ILE A 44 -0.66 -1.44 19.43
CA ILE A 44 -1.85 -2.23 19.10
C ILE A 44 -1.86 -3.62 19.76
N ALA A 45 -0.75 -4.05 20.32
CA ALA A 45 -0.66 -5.26 21.16
C ALA A 45 -1.06 -5.02 22.61
N ASP A 46 -1.29 -3.78 23.04
CA ASP A 46 -1.89 -3.44 24.33
C ASP A 46 -3.43 -3.48 24.24
N ARG A 47 -4.01 -4.59 24.71
CA ARG A 47 -5.46 -4.83 24.67
C ARG A 47 -6.26 -3.74 25.39
N ALA A 48 -5.79 -3.28 26.54
CA ALA A 48 -6.52 -2.29 27.32
C ALA A 48 -6.56 -0.92 26.61
N LEU A 49 -5.45 -0.54 25.96
CA LEU A 49 -5.39 0.66 25.14
C LEU A 49 -6.32 0.53 23.92
N VAL A 50 -6.25 -0.59 23.19
CA VAL A 50 -7.09 -0.85 22.02
C VAL A 50 -8.57 -0.82 22.38
N ALA A 51 -8.98 -1.48 23.47
CA ALA A 51 -10.37 -1.48 23.94
C ALA A 51 -10.87 -0.07 24.24
N ARG A 52 -10.05 0.79 24.87
CA ARG A 52 -10.41 2.19 25.12
C ARG A 52 -10.51 3.00 23.83
N SER A 53 -9.58 2.78 22.90
CA SER A 53 -9.52 3.52 21.63
C SER A 53 -10.68 3.19 20.70
N LEU A 54 -11.32 2.03 20.86
CA LEU A 54 -12.46 1.59 20.05
C LEU A 54 -13.82 2.02 20.61
N GLN A 55 -13.89 2.73 21.76
CA GLN A 55 -15.16 3.20 22.30
C GLN A 55 -15.80 4.24 21.36
N GLY A 56 -17.00 3.96 20.87
CA GLY A 56 -17.75 4.82 19.96
C GLY A 56 -17.15 4.91 18.54
N VAL A 57 -16.29 3.96 18.16
CA VAL A 57 -15.72 3.85 16.82
C VAL A 57 -16.62 2.99 15.93
N ASP A 58 -16.93 3.49 14.74
CA ASP A 58 -17.75 2.79 13.75
C ASP A 58 -16.90 1.98 12.75
N ALA A 59 -15.68 2.45 12.44
CA ALA A 59 -14.80 1.80 11.47
C ALA A 59 -13.32 1.87 11.88
N VAL A 60 -12.55 0.86 11.47
CA VAL A 60 -11.11 0.79 11.70
C VAL A 60 -10.35 0.80 10.37
N LEU A 61 -9.37 1.69 10.24
CA LEU A 61 -8.31 1.65 9.24
C LEU A 61 -7.04 1.15 9.91
N HIS A 62 -6.76 -0.15 9.73
CA HIS A 62 -5.61 -0.78 10.36
C HIS A 62 -4.37 -0.69 9.47
N VAL A 63 -3.52 0.32 9.74
CA VAL A 63 -2.29 0.61 9.01
C VAL A 63 -1.03 0.26 9.81
N ALA A 64 -1.12 0.26 11.15
CA ALA A 64 0.01 -0.07 12.03
C ALA A 64 0.63 -1.43 11.67
N THR A 65 1.94 -1.45 11.40
CA THR A 65 2.66 -2.66 11.03
C THR A 65 4.17 -2.47 11.15
N LEU A 66 4.89 -3.52 11.47
CA LEU A 66 6.30 -3.61 11.08
C LEU A 66 6.34 -4.03 9.61
N HIS A 67 7.05 -3.28 8.76
CA HIS A 67 7.09 -3.49 7.31
C HIS A 67 8.49 -3.85 6.79
N LYS A 68 8.65 -4.00 5.47
CA LYS A 68 9.84 -4.59 4.86
C LYS A 68 11.18 -4.00 5.34
N PRO A 69 11.41 -2.67 5.45
CA PRO A 69 12.66 -2.13 5.99
C PRO A 69 13.01 -2.63 7.40
N HIS A 70 12.01 -2.88 8.25
CA HIS A 70 12.22 -3.38 9.61
C HIS A 70 12.79 -4.80 9.68
N VAL A 71 12.72 -5.58 8.58
CA VAL A 71 13.29 -6.96 8.53
C VAL A 71 14.80 -6.94 8.81
N ALA A 72 15.49 -5.85 8.48
CA ALA A 72 16.92 -5.70 8.73
C ALA A 72 17.26 -5.29 10.18
N THR A 73 16.29 -4.79 10.94
CA THR A 73 16.53 -4.14 12.24
C THR A 73 15.78 -4.73 13.41
N HIS A 74 14.74 -5.53 13.16
CA HIS A 74 13.88 -6.10 14.21
C HIS A 74 13.93 -7.63 14.17
N ALA A 75 13.85 -8.24 15.36
CA ALA A 75 13.72 -9.69 15.48
C ALA A 75 12.37 -10.20 14.91
N PRO A 76 12.31 -11.45 14.39
CA PRO A 76 11.08 -12.03 13.87
C PRO A 76 9.89 -12.00 14.84
N GLU A 77 10.14 -12.15 16.14
CA GLU A 77 9.14 -12.11 17.21
C GLU A 77 8.41 -10.77 17.27
N ALA A 78 9.10 -9.66 16.99
CA ALA A 78 8.49 -8.34 16.96
C ALA A 78 7.44 -8.23 15.82
N PHE A 79 7.68 -8.89 14.68
CA PHE A 79 6.70 -8.99 13.59
C PHE A 79 5.48 -9.82 13.99
N LEU A 80 5.68 -10.93 14.70
CA LEU A 80 4.57 -11.74 15.22
C LEU A 80 3.75 -10.95 16.24
N GLU A 81 4.41 -10.27 17.17
CA GLU A 81 3.75 -9.47 18.20
C GLU A 81 2.94 -8.32 17.58
N THR A 82 3.52 -7.56 16.66
CA THR A 82 2.85 -6.40 16.07
C THR A 82 1.84 -6.80 14.99
N ASN A 83 2.29 -7.56 13.98
CA ASN A 83 1.48 -7.76 12.78
C ASN A 83 0.42 -8.86 12.95
N VAL A 84 0.67 -9.86 13.81
CA VAL A 84 -0.26 -10.98 14.02
C VAL A 84 -1.05 -10.77 15.30
N ARG A 85 -0.38 -10.72 16.46
CA ARG A 85 -1.05 -10.56 17.75
C ARG A 85 -1.78 -9.21 17.86
N GLY A 86 -1.14 -8.12 17.42
CA GLY A 86 -1.77 -6.79 17.40
C GLY A 86 -3.02 -6.76 16.53
N THR A 87 -2.98 -7.36 15.34
CA THR A 87 -4.16 -7.48 14.46
C THR A 87 -5.26 -8.33 15.11
N LEU A 88 -4.91 -9.44 15.75
CA LEU A 88 -5.88 -10.28 16.47
C LEU A 88 -6.58 -9.50 17.57
N ILE A 89 -5.84 -8.78 18.41
CA ILE A 89 -6.39 -7.94 19.48
C ILE A 89 -7.34 -6.89 18.91
N LEU A 90 -6.93 -6.19 17.84
CA LEU A 90 -7.79 -5.19 17.19
C LEU A 90 -9.10 -5.79 16.68
N LEU A 91 -9.06 -6.96 16.07
CA LEU A 91 -10.26 -7.64 15.57
C LEU A 91 -11.19 -8.09 16.72
N GLU A 92 -10.63 -8.69 17.78
CA GLU A 92 -11.42 -9.10 18.95
C GLU A 92 -12.10 -7.91 19.64
N GLU A 93 -11.37 -6.81 19.84
CA GLU A 93 -11.94 -5.61 20.47
C GLU A 93 -12.88 -4.87 19.50
N ALA A 94 -12.66 -4.90 18.19
CA ALA A 94 -13.56 -4.36 17.19
C ALA A 94 -14.93 -5.08 17.21
N VAL A 95 -14.93 -6.41 17.32
CA VAL A 95 -16.17 -7.20 17.51
C VAL A 95 -16.88 -6.81 18.80
N ARG A 96 -16.17 -6.70 19.93
CA ARG A 96 -16.74 -6.29 21.23
C ARG A 96 -17.33 -4.88 21.19
N ALA A 97 -16.66 -3.96 20.50
CA ALA A 97 -17.10 -2.58 20.29
C ALA A 97 -18.20 -2.44 19.22
N ARG A 98 -18.56 -3.51 18.52
CA ARG A 98 -19.53 -3.55 17.42
C ARG A 98 -19.13 -2.64 16.25
N VAL A 99 -17.85 -2.62 15.91
CA VAL A 99 -17.34 -1.91 14.75
C VAL A 99 -18.01 -2.48 13.49
N LEU A 100 -18.42 -1.61 12.58
CA LEU A 100 -19.17 -1.97 11.36
C LEU A 100 -18.27 -2.37 10.19
N ALA A 101 -17.06 -1.79 10.13
CA ALA A 101 -16.10 -2.02 9.05
C ALA A 101 -14.67 -2.07 9.57
N PHE A 102 -13.91 -3.07 9.10
CA PHE A 102 -12.49 -3.22 9.38
C PHE A 102 -11.72 -3.26 8.06
N VAL A 103 -10.88 -2.27 7.80
CA VAL A 103 -10.04 -2.20 6.59
C VAL A 103 -8.59 -2.39 6.99
N MET A 104 -7.97 -3.45 6.50
CA MET A 104 -6.57 -3.78 6.76
C MET A 104 -5.68 -3.39 5.60
N THR A 105 -4.70 -2.54 5.83
CA THR A 105 -3.60 -2.33 4.89
C THR A 105 -2.70 -3.55 4.87
N SER A 106 -2.70 -4.28 3.76
CA SER A 106 -1.76 -5.36 3.47
C SER A 106 -0.79 -4.95 2.37
N THR A 107 -0.12 -5.89 1.76
CA THR A 107 1.00 -5.63 0.85
C THR A 107 1.06 -6.67 -0.26
N THR A 108 1.56 -6.26 -1.44
CA THR A 108 1.93 -7.21 -2.49
C THR A 108 3.15 -8.07 -2.14
N SER A 109 3.85 -7.78 -1.02
CA SER A 109 4.94 -8.63 -0.51
C SER A 109 4.45 -10.01 -0.05
N THR A 110 3.16 -10.19 0.18
CA THR A 110 2.54 -11.51 0.46
C THR A 110 2.75 -12.48 -0.70
N PHE A 111 2.77 -12.02 -1.93
CA PHE A 111 3.00 -12.86 -3.11
C PHE A 111 4.45 -13.40 -3.18
N GLY A 112 5.43 -12.66 -2.66
CA GLY A 112 6.82 -13.12 -2.49
C GLY A 112 7.45 -13.69 -3.75
N ASP A 113 7.77 -15.00 -3.75
CA ASP A 113 8.45 -15.66 -4.88
C ASP A 113 7.55 -15.88 -6.10
N ALA A 114 6.23 -15.85 -5.93
CA ALA A 114 5.31 -15.89 -7.07
C ALA A 114 5.46 -14.67 -8.01
N LEU A 115 6.10 -13.59 -7.54
CA LEU A 115 6.38 -12.40 -8.36
C LEU A 115 7.61 -12.51 -9.25
N LYS A 116 8.40 -13.58 -9.11
CA LYS A 116 9.66 -13.78 -9.86
C LYS A 116 9.62 -15.08 -10.66
N PRO A 117 8.96 -15.09 -11.83
CA PRO A 117 8.98 -16.27 -12.69
C PRO A 117 10.42 -16.66 -13.04
N PRO A 118 10.70 -17.96 -13.19
CA PRO A 118 12.02 -18.44 -13.65
C PRO A 118 12.46 -17.78 -14.95
N GLN A 119 13.77 -17.83 -15.22
CA GLN A 119 14.31 -17.34 -16.48
C GLN A 119 13.65 -18.08 -17.66
N GLY A 120 13.34 -17.36 -18.73
CA GLY A 120 12.66 -17.90 -19.90
C GLY A 120 11.13 -18.05 -19.79
N GLN A 121 10.56 -17.80 -18.61
CA GLN A 121 9.11 -17.76 -18.43
C GLN A 121 8.57 -16.33 -18.63
N PRO A 122 7.30 -16.17 -19.05
CA PRO A 122 6.64 -14.87 -19.14
C PRO A 122 6.64 -14.11 -17.81
N ALA A 123 6.42 -12.81 -17.86
CA ALA A 123 6.15 -11.99 -16.67
C ALA A 123 4.90 -12.54 -15.92
N ALA A 124 4.90 -12.45 -14.59
CA ALA A 124 3.75 -12.83 -13.81
C ALA A 124 2.63 -11.79 -13.96
N TRP A 125 1.45 -12.23 -14.40
CA TRP A 125 0.23 -11.45 -14.30
C TRP A 125 -0.40 -11.70 -12.93
N VAL A 126 -0.27 -10.72 -12.03
CA VAL A 126 -0.58 -10.91 -10.61
C VAL A 126 -1.96 -10.34 -10.31
N HIS A 127 -2.87 -11.23 -9.98
CA HIS A 127 -4.22 -10.93 -9.49
C HIS A 127 -4.43 -11.57 -8.10
N GLU A 128 -5.54 -11.29 -7.44
CA GLU A 128 -5.79 -11.72 -6.05
C GLU A 128 -5.81 -13.24 -5.85
N GLY A 129 -6.07 -14.00 -6.91
CA GLY A 129 -6.06 -15.47 -6.90
C GLY A 129 -4.68 -16.11 -6.95
N VAL A 130 -3.61 -15.34 -7.14
CA VAL A 130 -2.23 -15.85 -7.08
C VAL A 130 -1.92 -16.27 -5.65
N ALA A 131 -1.48 -17.52 -5.47
CA ALA A 131 -1.15 -18.07 -4.16
C ALA A 131 0.04 -17.31 -3.53
N PRO A 132 -0.07 -16.88 -2.27
CA PRO A 132 1.04 -16.26 -1.55
C PRO A 132 2.23 -17.22 -1.36
N VAL A 133 3.45 -16.74 -1.64
CA VAL A 133 4.72 -17.44 -1.38
C VAL A 133 5.69 -16.43 -0.72
N PRO A 134 5.41 -15.98 0.53
CA PRO A 134 6.16 -14.89 1.14
C PRO A 134 7.62 -15.23 1.36
N LYS A 135 8.53 -14.25 1.12
CA LYS A 135 10.00 -14.41 1.17
C LYS A 135 10.62 -14.16 2.54
N ASN A 136 9.91 -13.45 3.41
CA ASN A 136 10.44 -12.98 4.69
C ASN A 136 9.32 -12.92 5.73
N ILE A 137 9.73 -12.69 6.99
CA ILE A 137 8.81 -12.62 8.13
C ILE A 137 7.71 -11.57 7.95
N TYR A 138 7.99 -10.44 7.28
CA TYR A 138 6.97 -9.44 6.99
C TYR A 138 5.85 -10.02 6.12
N GLY A 139 6.18 -10.62 4.99
CA GLY A 139 5.19 -11.24 4.10
C GLY A 139 4.41 -12.36 4.79
N VAL A 140 5.09 -13.22 5.58
CA VAL A 140 4.44 -14.29 6.35
C VAL A 140 3.43 -13.73 7.34
N THR A 141 3.82 -12.74 8.15
CA THR A 141 2.94 -12.17 9.18
C THR A 141 1.77 -11.38 8.59
N LYS A 142 1.96 -10.72 7.42
CA LYS A 142 0.85 -10.06 6.71
C LYS A 142 -0.14 -11.07 6.14
N THR A 143 0.33 -12.19 5.57
CA THR A 143 -0.55 -13.28 5.10
C THR A 143 -1.36 -13.86 6.26
N ALA A 144 -0.72 -14.14 7.39
CA ALA A 144 -1.41 -14.63 8.59
C ALA A 144 -2.48 -13.63 9.09
N ALA A 145 -2.17 -12.34 9.11
CA ALA A 145 -3.13 -11.29 9.49
C ALA A 145 -4.33 -11.20 8.52
N GLU A 146 -4.10 -11.36 7.20
CA GLU A 146 -5.20 -11.44 6.22
C GLU A 146 -6.13 -12.62 6.49
N ASP A 147 -5.59 -13.78 6.86
CA ASP A 147 -6.37 -14.98 7.14
C ASP A 147 -7.15 -14.85 8.46
N ILE A 148 -6.59 -14.14 9.46
CA ILE A 148 -7.31 -13.79 10.69
C ILE A 148 -8.49 -12.85 10.37
N CYS A 149 -8.32 -11.82 9.53
CA CYS A 149 -9.44 -10.99 9.09
C CYS A 149 -10.55 -11.82 8.43
N GLN A 150 -10.20 -12.78 7.57
CA GLN A 150 -11.18 -13.67 6.95
C GLN A 150 -11.88 -14.58 7.98
N LEU A 151 -11.16 -15.07 8.98
CA LEU A 151 -11.72 -15.87 10.06
C LEU A 151 -12.77 -15.07 10.84
N PHE A 152 -12.46 -13.84 11.24
CA PHE A 152 -13.37 -12.96 11.97
C PHE A 152 -14.62 -12.60 11.16
N HIS A 153 -14.46 -12.38 9.85
CA HIS A 153 -15.64 -12.21 8.99
C HIS A 153 -16.55 -13.44 9.01
N ARG A 154 -16.00 -14.65 8.88
CA ARG A 154 -16.79 -15.89 8.85
C ARG A 154 -17.49 -16.17 10.18
N ASN A 155 -16.80 -15.98 11.29
CA ASN A 155 -17.27 -16.38 12.61
C ASN A 155 -18.08 -15.28 13.31
N GLU A 156 -17.64 -14.03 13.20
CA GLU A 156 -18.18 -12.89 13.94
C GLU A 156 -18.96 -11.91 13.05
N ARG A 157 -19.02 -12.17 11.74
CA ARG A 157 -19.68 -11.29 10.75
C ARG A 157 -19.09 -9.88 10.67
N LEU A 158 -17.88 -9.66 11.17
CA LEU A 158 -17.19 -8.39 11.02
C LEU A 158 -16.86 -8.17 9.52
N ALA A 159 -17.43 -7.12 8.94
CA ALA A 159 -17.11 -6.76 7.55
C ALA A 159 -15.64 -6.34 7.46
N SER A 160 -14.84 -7.09 6.69
CA SER A 160 -13.40 -6.93 6.64
C SER A 160 -12.89 -6.85 5.21
N VAL A 161 -12.19 -5.75 4.87
CA VAL A 161 -11.58 -5.53 3.56
C VAL A 161 -10.07 -5.47 3.71
N VAL A 162 -9.36 -6.24 2.90
CA VAL A 162 -7.90 -6.31 2.88
C VAL A 162 -7.38 -5.65 1.62
N LEU A 163 -6.52 -4.64 1.76
CA LEU A 163 -5.93 -3.90 0.66
C LEU A 163 -4.45 -4.27 0.51
N ARG A 164 -4.12 -5.12 -0.47
CA ARG A 164 -2.74 -5.49 -0.84
C ARG A 164 -2.12 -4.37 -1.64
N THR A 165 -1.58 -3.35 -0.96
CA THR A 165 -0.99 -2.18 -1.61
C THR A 165 0.32 -2.52 -2.31
N SER A 166 0.51 -1.99 -3.51
CA SER A 166 1.79 -1.94 -4.20
C SER A 166 2.68 -0.83 -3.60
N ARG A 167 3.81 -0.51 -4.20
CA ARG A 167 4.72 0.54 -3.71
C ARG A 167 4.06 1.93 -3.82
N PHE A 168 4.06 2.68 -2.74
CA PHE A 168 3.56 4.08 -2.71
C PHE A 168 4.46 5.01 -1.87
N PHE A 169 5.53 4.47 -1.29
CA PHE A 169 6.46 5.21 -0.45
C PHE A 169 7.34 6.17 -1.26
N PRO A 170 7.70 7.33 -0.69
CA PRO A 170 8.60 8.29 -1.32
C PRO A 170 10.07 7.84 -1.31
N GLU A 171 10.44 6.93 -0.40
CA GLU A 171 11.81 6.47 -0.23
C GLU A 171 12.35 5.77 -1.50
N GLU A 172 13.67 5.82 -1.67
CA GLU A 172 14.40 5.13 -2.73
C GLU A 172 14.19 3.61 -2.70
N ASP A 173 14.54 2.94 -3.80
CA ASP A 173 14.49 1.47 -3.86
C ASP A 173 15.42 0.84 -2.81
N ASP A 174 14.96 -0.22 -2.14
CA ASP A 174 15.76 -0.97 -1.18
C ASP A 174 16.98 -1.68 -1.81
N ASP A 175 16.95 -1.92 -3.13
CA ASP A 175 18.02 -2.58 -3.87
C ASP A 175 19.12 -1.59 -4.26
N PRO A 176 20.35 -1.70 -3.68
CA PRO A 176 21.46 -0.81 -4.03
C PRO A 176 21.86 -0.88 -5.51
N ALA A 177 21.65 -2.01 -6.20
CA ALA A 177 21.96 -2.14 -7.60
C ALA A 177 20.96 -1.33 -8.46
N ALA A 178 19.70 -1.35 -8.11
CA ALA A 178 18.68 -0.52 -8.76
C ALA A 178 19.00 0.97 -8.59
N ARG A 179 19.35 1.42 -7.37
CA ARG A 179 19.74 2.82 -7.10
C ARG A 179 20.96 3.29 -7.88
N LYS A 180 21.93 2.41 -8.12
CA LYS A 180 23.11 2.73 -8.95
C LYS A 180 22.79 2.81 -10.45
N SER A 181 21.77 2.09 -10.90
CA SER A 181 21.45 1.95 -12.32
C SER A 181 20.49 3.02 -12.84
N TYR A 182 19.63 3.55 -11.98
CA TYR A 182 18.57 4.50 -12.33
C TYR A 182 18.46 5.60 -11.28
N ALA A 183 18.19 6.82 -11.71
CA ALA A 183 17.72 7.87 -10.81
C ALA A 183 16.42 7.45 -10.14
N ASP A 184 16.16 7.92 -8.93
CA ASP A 184 14.98 7.56 -8.14
C ASP A 184 13.67 7.84 -8.88
N ASP A 185 13.54 9.03 -9.47
CA ASP A 185 12.39 9.43 -10.27
C ASP A 185 12.17 8.53 -11.49
N ASN A 186 13.27 8.16 -12.17
CA ASN A 186 13.22 7.26 -13.30
C ASN A 186 12.74 5.86 -12.88
N THR A 187 13.24 5.37 -11.75
CA THR A 187 12.79 4.10 -11.16
C THR A 187 11.29 4.14 -10.88
N LYS A 188 10.82 5.18 -10.19
CA LYS A 188 9.41 5.37 -9.84
C LYS A 188 8.51 5.49 -11.06
N ALA A 189 8.93 6.25 -12.09
CA ALA A 189 8.20 6.37 -13.34
C ALA A 189 8.03 5.00 -14.03
N ASN A 190 9.10 4.22 -14.15
CA ASN A 190 9.04 2.86 -14.68
C ASN A 190 8.09 1.96 -13.85
N GLU A 191 8.15 2.05 -12.53
CA GLU A 191 7.32 1.25 -11.62
C GLU A 191 5.82 1.55 -11.72
N TYR A 192 5.41 2.77 -12.04
CA TYR A 192 4.00 3.12 -12.21
C TYR A 192 3.32 2.33 -13.33
N LEU A 193 4.07 1.83 -14.29
CA LEU A 193 3.54 0.99 -15.36
C LEU A 193 3.03 -0.37 -14.87
N PHE A 194 3.54 -0.89 -13.73
CA PHE A 194 3.28 -2.28 -13.37
C PHE A 194 3.21 -2.62 -11.87
N ARG A 195 3.75 -1.77 -10.96
CA ARG A 195 3.86 -2.15 -9.53
C ARG A 195 3.87 -0.99 -8.54
N ARG A 196 3.44 0.19 -8.93
CA ARG A 196 3.39 1.38 -8.05
C ARG A 196 2.02 2.02 -8.08
N VAL A 197 1.71 2.83 -7.07
CA VAL A 197 0.47 3.60 -6.95
C VAL A 197 0.76 4.91 -6.22
N ALA A 198 -0.01 5.97 -6.48
CA ALA A 198 0.08 7.22 -5.73
C ALA A 198 -0.55 7.06 -4.34
N ILE A 199 -0.02 7.79 -3.34
CA ILE A 199 -0.54 7.69 -1.97
C ILE A 199 -1.98 8.19 -1.89
N GLU A 200 -2.35 9.20 -2.66
CA GLU A 200 -3.71 9.72 -2.75
C GLU A 200 -4.68 8.63 -3.20
N ASP A 201 -4.31 7.84 -4.21
CA ASP A 201 -5.10 6.72 -4.72
C ASP A 201 -5.21 5.59 -3.67
N VAL A 202 -4.17 5.39 -2.84
CA VAL A 202 -4.22 4.44 -1.71
C VAL A 202 -5.19 4.95 -0.64
N VAL A 203 -5.16 6.24 -0.31
CA VAL A 203 -6.11 6.87 0.63
C VAL A 203 -7.54 6.69 0.13
N ASP A 204 -7.81 7.00 -1.13
CA ASP A 204 -9.15 6.84 -1.73
C ASP A 204 -9.62 5.38 -1.68
N ALA A 205 -8.74 4.41 -1.95
CA ALA A 205 -9.07 3.00 -1.83
C ALA A 205 -9.49 2.62 -0.40
N HIS A 206 -8.83 3.16 0.63
CA HIS A 206 -9.18 2.92 2.02
C HIS A 206 -10.54 3.52 2.41
N LEU A 207 -10.84 4.73 1.96
CA LEU A 207 -12.12 5.38 2.23
C LEU A 207 -13.28 4.66 1.53
N LEU A 208 -13.11 4.27 0.27
CA LEU A 208 -14.09 3.45 -0.46
C LEU A 208 -14.27 2.08 0.17
N ALA A 209 -13.18 1.48 0.68
CA ALA A 209 -13.26 0.19 1.37
C ALA A 209 -14.14 0.26 2.63
N ILE A 210 -14.05 1.33 3.44
CA ILE A 210 -14.96 1.54 4.57
C ILE A 210 -16.42 1.62 4.08
N GLU A 211 -16.68 2.40 3.05
CA GLU A 211 -18.04 2.63 2.54
C GLU A 211 -18.66 1.36 1.94
N ARG A 212 -17.83 0.49 1.37
CA ARG A 212 -18.27 -0.75 0.71
C ARG A 212 -18.18 -1.99 1.60
N ALA A 213 -17.49 -1.93 2.74
CA ALA A 213 -17.22 -3.09 3.58
C ALA A 213 -18.46 -3.93 3.90
N SER A 214 -19.56 -3.30 4.32
CA SER A 214 -20.80 -4.00 4.67
C SER A 214 -21.43 -4.75 3.50
N ALA A 215 -21.35 -4.20 2.29
CA ALA A 215 -21.88 -4.83 1.09
C ALA A 215 -20.95 -5.97 0.59
N ILE A 216 -19.63 -5.82 0.77
CA ILE A 216 -18.64 -6.82 0.36
C ILE A 216 -18.57 -7.97 1.35
N GLY A 217 -18.72 -7.71 2.64
CA GLY A 217 -18.50 -8.66 3.72
C GLY A 217 -17.01 -8.97 3.93
N PHE A 218 -16.40 -9.74 3.01
CA PHE A 218 -14.96 -9.98 2.99
C PHE A 218 -14.41 -9.91 1.56
N GLY A 219 -13.28 -9.23 1.38
CA GLY A 219 -12.57 -9.15 0.11
C GLY A 219 -11.08 -8.82 0.30
N LYS A 220 -10.25 -9.35 -0.60
CA LYS A 220 -8.82 -8.98 -0.73
C LYS A 220 -8.67 -8.29 -2.08
N TYR A 221 -7.97 -7.15 -2.14
CA TYR A 221 -7.86 -6.33 -3.34
C TYR A 221 -6.43 -5.84 -3.56
N ILE A 222 -5.94 -5.93 -4.79
CA ILE A 222 -4.66 -5.32 -5.19
C ILE A 222 -4.89 -3.84 -5.46
N ILE A 223 -4.14 -2.99 -4.76
CA ILE A 223 -4.15 -1.54 -4.92
C ILE A 223 -2.83 -1.13 -5.59
N SER A 224 -2.89 -0.96 -6.90
CA SER A 224 -1.80 -0.56 -7.78
C SER A 224 -2.35 0.36 -8.87
N ALA A 225 -1.53 1.23 -9.45
CA ALA A 225 -1.95 2.00 -10.62
C ALA A 225 -2.46 1.07 -11.72
N THR A 226 -3.39 1.56 -12.55
CA THR A 226 -3.89 0.78 -13.68
C THR A 226 -2.79 0.64 -14.72
N THR A 227 -2.37 -0.59 -14.96
CA THR A 227 -1.34 -0.90 -15.95
C THR A 227 -1.86 -0.69 -17.38
N PRO A 228 -1.02 -0.20 -18.33
CA PRO A 228 -1.37 -0.17 -19.75
C PRO A 228 -1.23 -1.53 -20.42
N PHE A 229 -0.58 -2.49 -19.77
CA PHE A 229 -0.29 -3.81 -20.34
C PHE A 229 -1.50 -4.73 -20.30
N LEU A 230 -1.45 -5.78 -21.13
CA LEU A 230 -2.40 -6.88 -21.19
C LEU A 230 -1.71 -8.19 -20.80
N PRO A 231 -2.46 -9.23 -20.34
CA PRO A 231 -1.87 -10.55 -20.07
C PRO A 231 -1.07 -11.14 -21.23
N ALA A 232 -1.48 -10.85 -22.47
CA ALA A 232 -0.79 -11.30 -23.67
C ALA A 232 0.61 -10.69 -23.85
N ASP A 233 0.89 -9.56 -23.19
CA ASP A 233 2.19 -8.87 -23.28
C ASP A 233 3.27 -9.52 -22.39
N CYS A 234 2.87 -10.39 -21.45
CA CYS A 234 3.77 -10.91 -20.41
C CYS A 234 5.03 -11.59 -20.95
N ALA A 235 4.94 -12.30 -22.09
CA ALA A 235 6.11 -12.93 -22.70
C ALA A 235 7.07 -11.88 -23.26
N ALA A 236 6.55 -10.88 -23.98
CA ALA A 236 7.34 -9.80 -24.57
C ALA A 236 7.94 -8.86 -23.50
N LEU A 237 7.22 -8.57 -22.42
CA LEU A 237 7.72 -7.76 -21.30
C LEU A 237 8.99 -8.34 -20.65
N ARG A 238 9.16 -9.66 -20.69
CA ARG A 238 10.38 -10.32 -20.17
C ARG A 238 11.58 -10.19 -21.08
N VAL A 239 11.36 -9.95 -22.37
CA VAL A 239 12.40 -9.92 -23.40
C VAL A 239 12.78 -8.49 -23.77
N ASP A 240 11.77 -7.65 -24.03
CA ASP A 240 11.93 -6.27 -24.48
C ASP A 240 10.77 -5.41 -23.99
N ALA A 241 10.87 -4.96 -22.74
CA ALA A 241 9.84 -4.10 -22.14
C ALA A 241 9.72 -2.75 -22.89
N PRO A 242 10.80 -2.07 -23.35
CA PRO A 242 10.69 -0.85 -24.12
C PRO A 242 9.77 -0.98 -25.35
N ALA A 243 9.92 -2.03 -26.14
CA ALA A 243 9.07 -2.25 -27.32
C ALA A 243 7.59 -2.42 -26.95
N VAL A 244 7.30 -3.11 -25.85
CA VAL A 244 5.92 -3.26 -25.35
C VAL A 244 5.38 -1.93 -24.86
N VAL A 245 6.19 -1.13 -24.15
CA VAL A 245 5.77 0.20 -23.69
C VAL A 245 5.47 1.11 -24.85
N SER A 246 6.28 1.12 -25.93
CA SER A 246 6.02 1.92 -27.14
C SER A 246 4.69 1.53 -27.79
N LEU A 247 4.32 0.24 -27.76
CA LEU A 247 3.04 -0.23 -28.28
C LEU A 247 1.85 0.22 -27.42
N ARG A 248 2.00 0.18 -26.09
CA ARG A 248 0.90 0.41 -25.13
C ARG A 248 0.76 1.86 -24.66
N ALA A 249 1.83 2.61 -24.80
CA ALA A 249 1.97 3.97 -24.27
C ALA A 249 2.86 4.79 -25.21
N PRO A 250 2.41 5.04 -26.46
CA PRO A 250 3.20 5.76 -27.45
C PRO A 250 3.57 7.17 -26.96
N GLY A 251 4.78 7.63 -27.34
CA GLY A 251 5.30 8.96 -26.99
C GLY A 251 6.04 9.03 -25.66
N TRP A 252 6.23 7.93 -24.95
CA TRP A 252 7.02 7.91 -23.72
C TRP A 252 8.49 8.24 -24.00
N GLU A 253 9.01 7.88 -25.16
CA GLU A 253 10.40 8.05 -25.55
C GLU A 253 10.84 9.51 -25.51
N ASP A 254 10.02 10.43 -26.03
CA ASP A 254 10.33 11.86 -26.07
C ASP A 254 10.45 12.44 -24.67
N GLU A 255 9.54 12.06 -23.75
CA GLU A 255 9.57 12.51 -22.37
C GLU A 255 10.77 11.95 -21.60
N TYR A 256 11.09 10.67 -21.82
CA TYR A 256 12.25 10.04 -21.21
C TYR A 256 13.57 10.62 -21.73
N ALA A 257 13.67 10.86 -23.06
CA ALA A 257 14.83 11.51 -23.65
C ALA A 257 15.06 12.91 -23.08
N ARG A 258 13.99 13.71 -22.95
CA ARG A 258 14.03 15.07 -22.38
C ARG A 258 14.55 15.10 -20.94
N ARG A 259 14.33 13.99 -20.16
CA ARG A 259 14.75 13.85 -18.75
C ARG A 259 16.07 13.09 -18.59
N GLY A 260 16.61 12.49 -19.65
CA GLY A 260 17.73 11.58 -19.57
C GLY A 260 17.39 10.26 -18.86
N TRP A 261 16.09 9.88 -18.88
CA TRP A 261 15.59 8.66 -18.28
C TRP A 261 15.70 7.46 -19.22
N ARG A 262 15.66 6.27 -18.64
CA ARG A 262 15.69 5.00 -19.39
C ARG A 262 14.57 4.09 -18.93
N MET A 263 13.97 3.36 -19.85
CA MET A 263 13.03 2.29 -19.55
C MET A 263 13.77 1.07 -18.98
N PHE A 264 13.13 0.32 -18.11
CA PHE A 264 13.65 -1.00 -17.71
C PHE A 264 13.72 -1.92 -18.94
N PRO A 265 14.80 -2.69 -19.11
CA PRO A 265 14.94 -3.57 -20.26
C PRO A 265 13.94 -4.74 -20.22
N SER A 266 13.53 -5.14 -19.03
CA SER A 266 12.53 -6.20 -18.82
C SER A 266 11.66 -5.92 -17.61
N ILE A 267 10.43 -6.42 -17.64
CA ILE A 267 9.48 -6.38 -16.54
C ILE A 267 9.11 -7.82 -16.17
N ASP A 268 9.23 -8.17 -14.89
CA ASP A 268 9.04 -9.54 -14.39
C ASP A 268 7.61 -9.83 -13.89
N ARG A 269 6.81 -8.80 -13.66
CA ARG A 269 5.44 -8.90 -13.16
C ARG A 269 4.61 -7.69 -13.51
N VAL A 270 3.29 -7.87 -13.50
CA VAL A 270 2.31 -6.79 -13.66
C VAL A 270 1.20 -7.03 -12.65
N TYR A 271 0.82 -6.00 -11.88
CA TYR A 271 -0.31 -6.07 -10.96
C TYR A 271 -1.61 -5.69 -11.66
N ASP A 272 -2.62 -6.56 -11.52
CA ASP A 272 -3.97 -6.33 -12.00
C ASP A 272 -4.85 -5.77 -10.85
N ASN A 273 -5.42 -4.60 -11.06
CA ASN A 273 -6.31 -3.93 -10.11
C ASN A 273 -7.78 -4.03 -10.50
N ALA A 274 -8.13 -4.88 -11.47
CA ALA A 274 -9.49 -4.95 -12.03
C ALA A 274 -10.54 -5.28 -10.96
N LEU A 275 -10.19 -6.14 -9.99
CA LEU A 275 -11.10 -6.52 -8.91
C LEU A 275 -11.43 -5.32 -8.00
N ALA A 276 -10.43 -4.54 -7.59
CA ALA A 276 -10.62 -3.33 -6.80
C ALA A 276 -11.49 -2.30 -7.53
N ARG A 277 -11.25 -2.10 -8.82
CA ARG A 277 -12.06 -1.19 -9.65
C ARG A 277 -13.52 -1.63 -9.76
N ARG A 278 -13.76 -2.94 -9.88
CA ARG A 278 -15.09 -3.50 -10.01
C ARG A 278 -15.88 -3.42 -8.69
N ASP A 279 -15.31 -3.89 -7.60
CA ASP A 279 -16.04 -4.13 -6.35
C ASP A 279 -16.07 -2.90 -5.43
N LEU A 280 -14.96 -2.15 -5.35
CA LEU A 280 -14.88 -0.91 -4.59
C LEU A 280 -15.41 0.29 -5.39
N GLY A 281 -15.50 0.20 -6.72
CA GLY A 281 -15.72 1.36 -7.58
C GLY A 281 -14.50 2.29 -7.64
N TRP A 282 -13.35 1.82 -7.13
CA TRP A 282 -12.12 2.58 -7.07
C TRP A 282 -11.58 2.88 -8.47
N ARG A 283 -11.12 4.13 -8.66
CA ARG A 283 -10.51 4.59 -9.89
C ARG A 283 -9.23 5.33 -9.54
N PRO A 284 -8.04 4.71 -9.70
CA PRO A 284 -6.80 5.45 -9.49
C PRO A 284 -6.78 6.66 -10.43
N SER A 285 -6.44 7.81 -9.89
CA SER A 285 -6.40 9.08 -10.63
C SER A 285 -5.26 9.14 -11.63
N THR A 286 -4.41 8.13 -11.62
CA THR A 286 -3.18 8.06 -12.38
C THR A 286 -3.39 7.13 -13.57
N ASP A 287 -3.82 7.71 -14.73
CA ASP A 287 -3.47 7.14 -16.02
C ASP A 287 -1.97 7.40 -16.27
N MET A 288 -1.40 6.77 -17.28
CA MET A 288 0.02 6.84 -17.54
C MET A 288 0.51 8.27 -17.84
N ASP A 289 -0.26 9.04 -18.58
CA ASP A 289 0.02 10.45 -18.86
C ASP A 289 0.03 11.28 -17.58
N THR A 290 -0.92 11.02 -16.69
CA THR A 290 -1.02 11.63 -15.37
C THR A 290 0.03 11.08 -14.40
N ALA A 291 0.43 9.78 -14.48
CA ALA A 291 1.52 9.23 -13.66
C ALA A 291 2.85 9.90 -13.98
N ILE A 292 3.16 10.02 -15.26
CA ILE A 292 4.35 10.74 -15.72
C ILE A 292 4.26 12.21 -15.29
N ARG A 293 3.14 12.88 -15.50
CA ARG A 293 2.94 14.30 -15.13
C ARG A 293 2.87 14.52 -13.62
N LYS A 294 2.23 13.64 -12.83
CA LYS A 294 2.15 13.76 -11.36
C LYS A 294 3.45 13.40 -10.68
N THR A 295 4.20 12.42 -11.18
CA THR A 295 5.58 12.21 -10.75
C THR A 295 6.38 13.49 -10.93
N ILE A 296 6.18 14.21 -12.03
CA ILE A 296 6.77 15.52 -12.30
C ILE A 296 6.30 16.58 -11.28
N ALA A 297 4.99 16.72 -11.07
CA ALA A 297 4.41 17.75 -10.20
C ALA A 297 4.74 17.49 -8.72
N PHE A 298 4.77 16.23 -8.30
CA PHE A 298 5.13 15.83 -6.92
C PHE A 298 6.58 16.19 -6.60
N TYR A 299 7.52 15.98 -7.51
CA TYR A 299 8.93 16.31 -7.28
C TYR A 299 9.24 17.79 -7.42
N VAL A 300 8.59 18.51 -8.33
CA VAL A 300 8.69 19.98 -8.39
C VAL A 300 8.17 20.62 -7.09
N ASN A 301 7.16 20.04 -6.46
CA ASN A 301 6.67 20.50 -5.15
C ASN A 301 7.51 20.03 -3.97
N GLN A 302 8.27 18.92 -4.07
CA GLN A 302 9.18 18.46 -3.00
C GLN A 302 10.48 19.26 -2.92
N GLU A 303 10.94 19.91 -3.98
CA GLU A 303 12.02 20.89 -3.86
C GLU A 303 11.66 22.03 -2.88
N GLY A 304 10.37 22.32 -2.72
CA GLY A 304 9.84 23.23 -1.69
C GLY A 304 9.72 22.60 -0.28
N PHE A 305 9.59 21.26 -0.17
CA PHE A 305 9.45 20.55 1.11
C PHE A 305 10.79 20.08 1.69
N GLY A 306 11.76 19.73 0.86
CA GLY A 306 13.12 19.36 1.28
C GLY A 306 13.83 20.46 2.06
N THR A 307 13.60 21.72 1.70
CA THR A 307 14.10 22.90 2.42
C THR A 307 13.40 23.11 3.76
N ARG A 308 12.13 22.71 3.93
CA ARG A 308 11.43 22.81 5.22
C ARG A 308 11.81 21.70 6.19
N ALA A 309 12.00 20.46 5.71
CA ALA A 309 12.45 19.35 6.56
C ALA A 309 13.89 19.53 7.04
N ALA A 310 14.78 20.09 6.20
CA ALA A 310 16.14 20.45 6.57
C ALA A 310 16.18 21.63 7.56
N ALA A 311 15.30 22.62 7.44
CA ALA A 311 15.18 23.73 8.36
C ALA A 311 14.64 23.29 9.74
N MET A 312 13.68 22.38 9.80
CA MET A 312 13.17 21.80 11.05
C MET A 312 14.20 20.89 11.74
N ALA A 313 15.04 20.17 10.99
CA ALA A 313 16.14 19.37 11.53
C ALA A 313 17.32 20.23 12.03
N ALA A 314 17.46 21.47 11.54
CA ALA A 314 18.50 22.41 11.92
C ALA A 314 18.10 23.35 13.08
N GLY A 315 16.88 23.23 13.62
CA GLY A 315 16.46 24.01 14.81
C GLY A 315 16.28 25.51 14.55
N ILE A 316 15.94 25.92 13.30
CA ILE A 316 15.64 27.32 12.93
C ILE A 316 14.17 27.47 12.61
#